data_689e5b04efc9968a9d7f3dc3dc446709
#
_entry.id   689e5b04efc9968a9d7f3dc3dc446709
#
_cell.length_a   1.000
_cell.length_b   1.000
_cell.length_c   1.000
_cell.angle_alpha   90.00
_cell.angle_beta   90.00
_cell.angle_gamma   90.00
#
_symmetry.space_group_name_H-M   'P 1'
#
loop_
_entity.id
_entity.type
_entity.pdbx_description
1 polymer ?
#
loop_
_entity_poly.entity_id
_entity_poly.type
_entity_poly.pdbx_seq_one_letter_code
_entity_poly.pdbx_strand_id
1 'polypeptide(L)'
;MKILVGCPFSDRRWILDRWVKHVNSAMSEAGCDFSFLFVVGDGNQSDVDALKSISNSTLIKVSESSRADKRQWNSSRYYHMVELRNSLLAGVREISPDLFLSLDSDILLAPEAVSSALDALAKHSDSWAVGLKCFMSPSSVAHPSMGIWANNSCVSFRRKDCSDIATVDIIMAAKLMKPSAYNIDYEFHKNGEDLGWSLNVKGAGGKLIWDGRVTNKHVMSPAFLDTIDKRSGF
;
A
#
# COMPACT_ATOMS: atom_id res chain seq x y z
N MET A 1 -12.98 -15.22 -5.90
CA MET A 1 -11.64 -14.58 -5.84
C MET A 1 -11.44 -14.04 -4.44
N LYS A 2 -10.36 -14.45 -3.78
CA LYS A 2 -10.03 -14.06 -2.41
C LYS A 2 -8.90 -13.04 -2.42
N ILE A 3 -9.15 -11.85 -1.89
CA ILE A 3 -8.14 -10.80 -1.72
C ILE A 3 -7.69 -10.76 -0.26
N LEU A 4 -6.38 -10.77 -0.02
CA LEU A 4 -5.82 -10.49 1.30
C LEU A 4 -5.39 -9.02 1.35
N VAL A 5 -5.91 -8.26 2.31
CA VAL A 5 -5.52 -6.86 2.54
C VAL A 5 -4.48 -6.82 3.62
N GLY A 6 -3.27 -6.41 3.29
CA GLY A 6 -2.15 -6.38 4.22
C GLY A 6 -1.68 -4.98 4.55
N CYS A 7 -1.42 -4.73 5.83
CA CYS A 7 -1.02 -3.41 6.33
C CYS A 7 0.03 -3.53 7.45
N PRO A 8 1.22 -2.96 7.29
CA PRO A 8 2.08 -2.64 8.44
C PRO A 8 1.42 -1.52 9.25
N PHE A 9 1.17 -1.77 10.54
CA PHE A 9 0.40 -0.83 11.38
C PHE A 9 1.22 -0.37 12.59
N SER A 10 1.30 0.94 12.79
CA SER A 10 1.93 1.54 13.97
C SER A 10 1.40 2.95 14.22
N ASP A 11 0.91 3.20 15.43
CA ASP A 11 0.48 4.53 15.91
C ASP A 11 -0.57 5.23 15.03
N ARG A 12 -1.45 4.46 14.36
CA ARG A 12 -2.46 4.97 13.43
C ARG A 12 -3.91 4.71 13.89
N ARG A 13 -4.14 4.51 15.20
CA ARG A 13 -5.49 4.25 15.75
C ARG A 13 -6.50 5.34 15.40
N TRP A 14 -6.05 6.59 15.32
CA TRP A 14 -6.88 7.75 15.00
C TRP A 14 -7.57 7.67 13.63
N ILE A 15 -7.11 6.82 12.72
CA ILE A 15 -7.68 6.64 11.37
C ILE A 15 -8.22 5.22 11.15
N LEU A 16 -7.95 4.27 12.04
CA LEU A 16 -8.19 2.84 11.82
C LEU A 16 -9.64 2.54 11.43
N ASP A 17 -10.62 3.05 12.16
CA ASP A 17 -12.05 2.80 11.87
C ASP A 17 -12.45 3.30 10.49
N ARG A 18 -11.94 4.45 10.08
CA ARG A 18 -12.18 4.99 8.75
C ARG A 18 -11.46 4.17 7.68
N TRP A 19 -10.22 3.78 7.96
CA TRP A 19 -9.45 2.94 7.05
C TRP A 19 -10.19 1.62 6.78
N VAL A 20 -10.64 0.93 7.83
CA VAL A 20 -11.44 -0.30 7.73
C VAL A 20 -12.75 -0.05 6.95
N LYS A 21 -13.47 1.04 7.23
CA LYS A 21 -14.70 1.41 6.52
C LYS A 21 -14.45 1.60 5.02
N HIS A 22 -13.38 2.30 4.64
CA HIS A 22 -13.01 2.52 3.24
C HIS A 22 -12.60 1.24 2.52
N VAL A 23 -11.84 0.36 3.19
CA VAL A 23 -11.50 -0.96 2.64
C VAL A 23 -12.77 -1.79 2.43
N ASN A 24 -13.64 -1.88 3.44
CA ASN A 24 -14.91 -2.61 3.33
C ASN A 24 -15.77 -2.10 2.16
N SER A 25 -15.86 -0.77 1.99
CA SER A 25 -16.60 -0.16 0.88
C SER A 25 -16.02 -0.54 -0.48
N ALA A 26 -14.69 -0.45 -0.64
CA ALA A 26 -14.02 -0.78 -1.90
C ALA A 26 -14.09 -2.27 -2.24
N MET A 27 -14.01 -3.15 -1.25
CA MET A 27 -14.17 -4.60 -1.45
C MET A 27 -15.60 -4.99 -1.77
N SER A 28 -16.59 -4.37 -1.11
CA SER A 28 -18.02 -4.57 -1.41
C SER A 28 -18.37 -4.12 -2.82
N GLU A 29 -17.90 -2.95 -3.26
CA GLU A 29 -18.08 -2.44 -4.62
C GLU A 29 -17.47 -3.37 -5.66
N ALA A 30 -16.31 -3.95 -5.36
CA ALA A 30 -15.65 -4.91 -6.24
C ALA A 30 -16.28 -6.32 -6.20
N GLY A 31 -17.20 -6.60 -5.29
CA GLY A 31 -17.83 -7.93 -5.12
C GLY A 31 -16.83 -9.02 -4.74
N CYS A 32 -15.80 -8.69 -3.95
CA CYS A 32 -14.71 -9.60 -3.60
C CYS A 32 -14.80 -10.08 -2.16
N ASP A 33 -14.53 -11.38 -1.95
CA ASP A 33 -14.24 -11.90 -0.61
C ASP A 33 -12.85 -11.45 -0.16
N PHE A 34 -12.73 -11.06 1.10
CA PHE A 34 -11.46 -10.59 1.62
C PHE A 34 -11.25 -10.87 3.11
N SER A 35 -9.99 -10.79 3.53
CA SER A 35 -9.56 -10.82 4.93
C SER A 35 -8.40 -9.85 5.14
N PHE A 36 -8.13 -9.53 6.40
CA PHE A 36 -7.02 -8.64 6.76
C PHE A 36 -5.83 -9.41 7.30
N LEU A 37 -4.63 -8.89 7.02
CA LEU A 37 -3.37 -9.30 7.62
C LEU A 37 -2.60 -8.06 8.09
N PHE A 38 -2.39 -7.94 9.39
CA PHE A 38 -1.65 -6.83 9.96
C PHE A 38 -0.30 -7.29 10.50
N VAL A 39 0.71 -6.45 10.31
CA VAL A 39 1.99 -6.59 11.00
C VAL A 39 2.14 -5.43 11.96
N VAL A 40 2.41 -5.74 13.23
CA VAL A 40 2.52 -4.74 14.31
C VAL A 40 3.74 -5.03 15.18
N GLY A 41 4.44 -4.00 15.63
CA GLY A 41 5.49 -4.14 16.64
C GLY A 41 4.95 -4.65 17.98
N ASP A 42 5.71 -5.49 18.65
CA ASP A 42 5.31 -6.18 19.90
C ASP A 42 5.14 -5.23 21.10
N GLY A 43 5.70 -4.03 21.05
CA GLY A 43 5.66 -3.03 22.12
C GLY A 43 4.35 -2.23 22.23
N ASN A 44 3.40 -2.38 21.30
CA ASN A 44 2.17 -1.56 21.26
C ASN A 44 0.91 -2.40 21.48
N GLN A 45 0.65 -2.79 22.75
CA GLN A 45 -0.52 -3.60 23.11
C GLN A 45 -1.85 -2.94 22.71
N SER A 46 -1.92 -1.63 22.76
CA SER A 46 -3.12 -0.86 22.39
C SER A 46 -3.46 -0.99 20.89
N ASP A 47 -2.47 -0.98 20.01
CA ASP A 47 -2.68 -1.24 18.57
C ASP A 47 -3.08 -2.70 18.36
N VAL A 48 -2.40 -3.63 19.04
CA VAL A 48 -2.72 -5.08 18.99
C VAL A 48 -4.19 -5.35 19.31
N ASP A 49 -4.70 -4.77 20.40
CA ASP A 49 -6.09 -4.98 20.85
C ASP A 49 -7.09 -4.40 19.85
N ALA A 50 -6.80 -3.21 19.31
CA ALA A 50 -7.64 -2.59 18.30
C ALA A 50 -7.68 -3.43 16.99
N LEU A 51 -6.55 -3.94 16.54
CA LEU A 51 -6.49 -4.75 15.31
C LEU A 51 -7.18 -6.11 15.47
N LYS A 52 -7.09 -6.73 16.67
CA LYS A 52 -7.80 -7.98 16.98
C LYS A 52 -9.32 -7.84 16.98
N SER A 53 -9.84 -6.65 17.21
CA SER A 53 -11.29 -6.40 17.19
C SER A 53 -11.87 -6.34 15.76
N ILE A 54 -11.02 -6.26 14.74
CA ILE A 54 -11.45 -6.23 13.33
C ILE A 54 -11.83 -7.65 12.90
N SER A 55 -13.04 -7.83 12.38
CA SER A 55 -13.50 -9.11 11.87
C SER A 55 -12.63 -9.61 10.70
N ASN A 56 -12.40 -10.92 10.61
CA ASN A 56 -11.57 -11.56 9.57
C ASN A 56 -10.13 -11.06 9.51
N SER A 57 -9.56 -10.68 10.67
CA SER A 57 -8.17 -10.23 10.76
C SER A 57 -7.23 -11.29 11.30
N THR A 58 -6.04 -11.37 10.72
CA THR A 58 -4.88 -12.08 11.23
C THR A 58 -3.80 -11.08 11.62
N LEU A 59 -3.09 -11.35 12.70
CA LEU A 59 -2.08 -10.44 13.23
C LEU A 59 -0.73 -11.15 13.35
N ILE A 60 0.29 -10.55 12.75
CA ILE A 60 1.69 -10.93 12.93
C ILE A 60 2.36 -9.90 13.86
N LYS A 61 2.92 -10.37 14.96
CA LYS A 61 3.73 -9.57 15.86
C LYS A 61 5.19 -9.70 15.47
N VAL A 62 5.88 -8.59 15.33
CA VAL A 62 7.32 -8.54 15.10
C VAL A 62 8.01 -7.88 16.27
N SER A 63 9.18 -8.41 16.63
CA SER A 63 10.01 -7.81 17.66
C SER A 63 10.54 -6.46 17.18
N GLU A 64 10.32 -5.40 17.92
CA GLU A 64 10.91 -4.09 17.62
C GLU A 64 12.40 -4.10 17.96
N SER A 65 13.23 -4.53 17.02
CA SER A 65 14.68 -4.62 17.22
C SER A 65 15.40 -3.26 17.29
N SER A 66 14.77 -2.19 16.88
CA SER A 66 15.24 -0.81 17.07
C SER A 66 14.08 0.18 17.02
N ARG A 67 14.01 1.08 18.01
CA ARG A 67 13.18 2.29 17.92
C ARG A 67 13.82 3.23 16.91
N ALA A 68 13.68 2.96 15.62
CA ALA A 68 13.95 3.96 14.59
C ALA A 68 13.11 5.20 14.91
N ASP A 69 13.72 6.36 14.93
CA ASP A 69 12.99 7.62 15.14
C ASP A 69 11.89 7.71 14.09
N LYS A 70 10.63 7.48 14.52
CA LYS A 70 9.46 7.40 13.65
C LYS A 70 9.18 8.70 12.88
N ARG A 71 9.91 9.77 13.21
CA ARG A 71 9.71 11.12 12.64
C ARG A 71 10.64 11.46 11.49
N GLN A 72 11.73 10.70 11.29
CA GLN A 72 12.71 10.99 10.25
C GLN A 72 12.83 9.84 9.25
N TRP A 73 12.70 10.16 7.96
CA TRP A 73 13.00 9.23 6.88
C TRP A 73 14.52 9.13 6.72
N ASN A 74 15.09 8.07 7.26
CA ASN A 74 16.51 7.76 7.20
C ASN A 74 16.71 6.27 6.90
N SER A 75 17.96 5.86 6.71
CA SER A 75 18.30 4.47 6.38
C SER A 75 17.77 3.46 7.40
N SER A 76 17.83 3.77 8.70
CA SER A 76 17.33 2.88 9.76
C SER A 76 15.83 2.64 9.62
N ARG A 77 15.05 3.68 9.32
CA ARG A 77 13.61 3.56 9.08
C ARG A 77 13.31 2.73 7.83
N TYR A 78 14.06 2.90 6.75
CA TYR A 78 13.88 2.09 5.54
C TYR A 78 14.20 0.61 5.79
N TYR A 79 15.27 0.29 6.54
CA TYR A 79 15.54 -1.08 6.94
C TYR A 79 14.40 -1.68 7.77
N HIS A 80 13.90 -0.94 8.75
CA HIS A 80 12.76 -1.40 9.56
C HIS A 80 11.50 -1.63 8.71
N MET A 81 11.21 -0.75 7.75
CA MET A 81 10.08 -0.94 6.82
C MET A 81 10.26 -2.17 5.94
N VAL A 82 11.48 -2.47 5.47
CA VAL A 82 11.80 -3.72 4.76
C VAL A 82 11.49 -4.95 5.61
N GLU A 83 11.89 -4.96 6.89
CA GLU A 83 11.59 -6.06 7.82
C GLU A 83 10.08 -6.24 8.00
N LEU A 84 9.32 -5.17 8.24
CA LEU A 84 7.87 -5.22 8.40
C LEU A 84 7.17 -5.71 7.12
N ARG A 85 7.56 -5.20 5.95
CA ARG A 85 7.02 -5.60 4.66
C ARG A 85 7.33 -7.07 4.34
N ASN A 86 8.53 -7.55 4.63
CA ASN A 86 8.90 -8.95 4.40
C ASN A 86 8.18 -9.88 5.38
N SER A 87 7.99 -9.48 6.64
CA SER A 87 7.16 -10.22 7.59
C SER A 87 5.71 -10.31 7.11
N LEU A 88 5.19 -9.23 6.52
CA LEU A 88 3.86 -9.23 5.90
C LEU A 88 3.82 -10.19 4.71
N LEU A 89 4.80 -10.14 3.79
CA LEU A 89 4.86 -11.05 2.64
C LEU A 89 5.01 -12.52 3.04
N ALA A 90 5.72 -12.82 4.13
CA ALA A 90 5.80 -14.19 4.65
C ALA A 90 4.41 -14.72 5.03
N GLY A 91 3.60 -13.94 5.76
CA GLY A 91 2.23 -14.32 6.07
C GLY A 91 1.31 -14.38 4.84
N VAL A 92 1.52 -13.51 3.84
CA VAL A 92 0.81 -13.57 2.56
C VAL A 92 1.08 -14.89 1.84
N ARG A 93 2.34 -15.32 1.77
CA ARG A 93 2.74 -16.59 1.14
C ARG A 93 2.17 -17.81 1.85
N GLU A 94 2.10 -17.78 3.18
CA GLU A 94 1.48 -18.84 3.99
C GLU A 94 -0.04 -18.94 3.70
N ILE A 95 -0.75 -17.81 3.61
CA ILE A 95 -2.18 -17.76 3.33
C ILE A 95 -2.47 -18.06 1.84
N SER A 96 -1.55 -17.72 0.94
CA SER A 96 -1.63 -17.93 -0.51
C SER A 96 -2.94 -17.43 -1.15
N PRO A 97 -3.26 -16.12 -1.05
CA PRO A 97 -4.46 -15.55 -1.65
C PRO A 97 -4.36 -15.47 -3.17
N ASP A 98 -5.52 -15.34 -3.85
CA ASP A 98 -5.53 -15.08 -5.30
C ASP A 98 -4.83 -13.76 -5.64
N LEU A 99 -5.08 -12.72 -4.82
CA LEU A 99 -4.45 -11.40 -4.92
C LEU A 99 -4.14 -10.85 -3.53
N PHE A 100 -3.11 -10.03 -3.46
CA PHE A 100 -2.69 -9.32 -2.26
C PHE A 100 -2.76 -7.81 -2.44
N LEU A 101 -3.59 -7.12 -1.66
CA LEU A 101 -3.62 -5.66 -1.59
C LEU A 101 -2.71 -5.18 -0.45
N SER A 102 -1.50 -4.74 -0.79
CA SER A 102 -0.61 -4.04 0.14
C SER A 102 -1.07 -2.60 0.26
N LEU A 103 -1.48 -2.18 1.45
CA LEU A 103 -2.10 -0.88 1.69
C LEU A 103 -1.52 -0.23 2.94
N ASP A 104 -1.01 0.99 2.81
CA ASP A 104 -0.52 1.75 3.97
C ASP A 104 -1.69 2.18 4.86
N SER A 105 -1.43 2.24 6.17
CA SER A 105 -2.44 2.53 7.21
C SER A 105 -3.04 3.93 7.16
N ASP A 106 -2.53 4.80 6.31
CA ASP A 106 -2.98 6.19 6.09
C ASP A 106 -3.53 6.44 4.67
N ILE A 107 -3.80 5.38 3.91
CA ILE A 107 -4.48 5.46 2.61
C ILE A 107 -5.95 5.09 2.78
N LEU A 108 -6.86 6.02 2.46
CA LEU A 108 -8.30 5.77 2.39
C LEU A 108 -8.69 5.51 0.93
N LEU A 109 -9.16 4.30 0.65
CA LEU A 109 -9.57 3.90 -0.69
C LEU A 109 -10.89 4.60 -1.09
N ALA A 110 -10.98 4.99 -2.35
CA ALA A 110 -12.27 5.29 -2.97
C ALA A 110 -13.06 3.98 -3.19
N PRO A 111 -14.40 4.02 -3.21
CA PRO A 111 -15.20 2.81 -3.41
C PRO A 111 -14.80 2.02 -4.66
N GLU A 112 -14.52 2.71 -5.76
CA GLU A 112 -14.19 2.10 -7.06
C GLU A 112 -12.72 1.68 -7.20
N ALA A 113 -11.88 1.89 -6.17
CA ALA A 113 -10.44 1.69 -6.29
C ALA A 113 -10.04 0.24 -6.59
N VAL A 114 -10.70 -0.73 -5.95
CA VAL A 114 -10.38 -2.15 -6.12
C VAL A 114 -10.95 -2.68 -7.44
N SER A 115 -12.20 -2.34 -7.81
CA SER A 115 -12.80 -2.75 -9.08
C SER A 115 -12.04 -2.18 -10.28
N SER A 116 -11.58 -0.93 -10.20
CA SER A 116 -10.71 -0.31 -11.20
C SER A 116 -9.36 -1.04 -11.34
N ALA A 117 -8.72 -1.37 -10.21
CA ALA A 117 -7.45 -2.09 -10.22
C ALA A 117 -7.56 -3.51 -10.79
N LEU A 118 -8.67 -4.20 -10.52
CA LEU A 118 -8.97 -5.52 -11.09
C LEU A 118 -9.16 -5.44 -12.61
N ASP A 119 -9.90 -4.46 -13.09
CA ASP A 119 -10.06 -4.18 -14.51
C ASP A 119 -8.71 -3.88 -15.19
N ALA A 120 -7.86 -3.09 -14.52
CA ALA A 120 -6.51 -2.82 -15.01
C ALA A 120 -5.66 -4.09 -15.14
N LEU A 121 -5.66 -4.97 -14.12
CA LEU A 121 -4.94 -6.25 -14.16
C LEU A 121 -5.51 -7.22 -15.20
N ALA A 122 -6.81 -7.17 -15.48
CA ALA A 122 -7.44 -7.99 -16.52
C ALA A 122 -7.03 -7.52 -17.92
N LYS A 123 -7.01 -6.21 -18.16
CA LYS A 123 -6.59 -5.59 -19.44
C LYS A 123 -5.09 -5.75 -19.70
N HIS A 124 -4.29 -5.84 -18.65
CA HIS A 124 -2.83 -6.02 -18.70
C HIS A 124 -2.45 -7.33 -18.01
N SER A 125 -2.87 -8.46 -18.58
CA SER A 125 -2.73 -9.79 -17.97
C SER A 125 -1.29 -10.21 -17.68
N ASP A 126 -0.31 -9.66 -18.42
CA ASP A 126 1.12 -9.82 -18.25
C ASP A 126 1.71 -9.01 -17.06
N SER A 127 0.93 -8.08 -16.48
CA SER A 127 1.38 -7.31 -15.33
C SER A 127 1.33 -8.14 -14.04
N TRP A 128 2.33 -7.94 -13.18
CA TRP A 128 2.46 -8.62 -11.90
C TRP A 128 1.78 -7.86 -10.76
N ALA A 129 1.75 -6.53 -10.86
CA ALA A 129 1.04 -5.69 -9.89
C ALA A 129 0.53 -4.39 -10.52
N VAL A 130 -0.47 -3.80 -9.88
CA VAL A 130 -1.00 -2.48 -10.19
C VAL A 130 -0.93 -1.57 -8.97
N GLY A 131 -0.31 -0.39 -9.14
CA GLY A 131 -0.33 0.68 -8.15
C GLY A 131 -1.64 1.46 -8.24
N LEU A 132 -2.23 1.77 -7.10
CA LEU A 132 -3.43 2.59 -7.01
C LEU A 132 -3.05 4.05 -6.80
N LYS A 133 -3.70 4.96 -7.52
CA LYS A 133 -3.39 6.38 -7.45
C LYS A 133 -3.62 6.96 -6.06
N CYS A 134 -2.55 7.41 -5.46
CA CYS A 134 -2.55 8.34 -4.33
C CYS A 134 -1.39 9.33 -4.51
N PHE A 135 -1.41 10.42 -3.77
CA PHE A 135 -0.33 11.41 -3.82
C PHE A 135 0.58 11.25 -2.60
N MET A 136 1.87 11.55 -2.74
CA MET A 136 2.85 11.42 -1.66
C MET A 136 2.55 12.28 -0.43
N SER A 137 1.78 13.36 -0.62
CA SER A 137 1.22 14.12 0.50
C SER A 137 -0.08 14.81 0.06
N PRO A 138 -0.98 15.15 1.00
CA PRO A 138 -2.23 15.86 0.70
C PRO A 138 -2.04 17.23 0.04
N SER A 139 -0.90 17.88 0.31
CA SER A 139 -0.52 19.17 -0.29
C SER A 139 0.21 19.02 -1.63
N SER A 140 0.77 17.85 -1.92
CA SER A 140 1.58 17.59 -3.10
C SER A 140 0.76 16.86 -4.18
N VAL A 141 -0.17 17.58 -4.81
CA VAL A 141 -0.88 17.07 -6.00
C VAL A 141 0.05 16.85 -7.21
N ALA A 142 1.33 17.17 -7.08
CA ALA A 142 2.32 17.05 -8.15
C ALA A 142 3.10 15.72 -8.14
N HIS A 143 3.10 14.99 -7.03
CA HIS A 143 3.91 13.77 -6.87
C HIS A 143 3.01 12.55 -6.59
N PRO A 144 2.57 11.83 -7.62
CA PRO A 144 1.86 10.58 -7.45
C PRO A 144 2.78 9.50 -6.85
N SER A 145 2.18 8.49 -6.23
CA SER A 145 2.88 7.36 -5.61
C SER A 145 3.39 6.34 -6.63
N MET A 146 4.01 6.83 -7.70
CA MET A 146 4.60 6.02 -8.77
C MET A 146 5.69 6.79 -9.50
N GLY A 147 6.49 6.09 -10.33
CA GLY A 147 7.52 6.75 -11.15
C GLY A 147 8.14 5.84 -12.20
N ILE A 148 8.95 6.46 -13.04
CA ILE A 148 9.87 5.80 -13.96
C ILE A 148 11.27 5.86 -13.35
N TRP A 149 12.02 4.79 -13.49
CA TRP A 149 13.41 4.72 -13.08
C TRP A 149 14.31 5.04 -14.26
N ALA A 150 14.95 6.19 -14.24
CA ALA A 150 15.88 6.61 -15.29
C ALA A 150 17.11 7.27 -14.68
N ASN A 151 18.29 7.01 -15.21
CA ASN A 151 19.57 7.61 -14.79
C ASN A 151 19.81 7.50 -13.27
N ASN A 152 19.51 6.33 -12.68
CA ASN A 152 19.62 6.08 -11.24
C ASN A 152 18.78 7.03 -10.35
N SER A 153 17.70 7.55 -10.89
CA SER A 153 16.75 8.39 -10.16
C SER A 153 15.29 8.07 -10.52
N CYS A 154 14.39 8.35 -9.58
CA CYS A 154 12.97 8.27 -9.82
C CYS A 154 12.49 9.55 -10.50
N VAL A 155 11.90 9.40 -11.68
CA VAL A 155 11.25 10.51 -12.41
C VAL A 155 9.75 10.37 -12.22
N SER A 156 9.14 11.32 -11.52
CA SER A 156 7.68 11.36 -11.34
C SER A 156 6.98 11.85 -12.59
N PHE A 157 5.82 11.28 -12.89
CA PHE A 157 4.93 11.80 -13.93
C PHE A 157 4.33 13.16 -13.52
N ARG A 158 3.98 13.98 -14.50
CA ARG A 158 3.19 15.19 -14.24
C ARG A 158 1.73 14.82 -14.00
N ARG A 159 1.03 15.59 -13.17
CA ARG A 159 -0.38 15.34 -12.81
C ARG A 159 -1.31 15.08 -13.99
N LYS A 160 -1.14 15.80 -15.10
CA LYS A 160 -1.96 15.66 -16.31
C LYS A 160 -1.77 14.30 -17.02
N ASP A 161 -0.63 13.64 -16.78
CA ASP A 161 -0.29 12.37 -17.42
C ASP A 161 -0.78 11.17 -16.56
N CYS A 162 -1.50 11.45 -15.46
CA CYS A 162 -1.83 10.50 -14.40
C CYS A 162 -3.32 10.16 -14.32
N SER A 163 -4.06 10.19 -15.42
CA SER A 163 -5.52 9.95 -15.43
C SER A 163 -5.92 8.61 -16.03
N ASP A 164 -4.96 7.80 -16.48
CA ASP A 164 -5.20 6.54 -17.17
C ASP A 164 -4.29 5.44 -16.63
N ILE A 165 -4.34 4.25 -17.22
CA ILE A 165 -3.44 3.14 -16.90
C ILE A 165 -2.11 3.38 -17.61
N ALA A 166 -1.00 3.28 -16.87
CA ALA A 166 0.34 3.47 -17.40
C ALA A 166 1.28 2.33 -16.96
N THR A 167 2.20 1.92 -17.84
CA THR A 167 3.34 1.08 -17.42
C THR A 167 4.33 1.96 -16.68
N VAL A 168 4.78 1.49 -15.52
CA VAL A 168 5.68 2.23 -14.62
C VAL A 168 6.79 1.32 -14.11
N ASP A 169 7.85 1.93 -13.56
CA ASP A 169 8.93 1.18 -12.93
C ASP A 169 8.77 1.08 -11.42
N ILE A 170 8.01 2.00 -10.81
CA ILE A 170 7.87 2.14 -9.36
C ILE A 170 6.41 2.35 -9.00
N ILE A 171 5.92 1.60 -8.03
CA ILE A 171 4.63 1.79 -7.37
C ILE A 171 4.81 1.77 -5.85
N MET A 172 4.09 2.64 -5.13
CA MET A 172 4.25 2.86 -3.69
C MET A 172 2.90 2.82 -2.97
N ALA A 173 2.91 2.78 -1.66
CA ALA A 173 1.81 3.00 -0.71
C ALA A 173 0.58 2.08 -0.86
N ALA A 174 0.02 1.94 -2.04
CA ALA A 174 -1.16 1.11 -2.31
C ALA A 174 -0.96 0.34 -3.61
N LYS A 175 -0.97 -1.00 -3.55
CA LYS A 175 -0.71 -1.86 -4.70
C LYS A 175 -1.42 -3.21 -4.59
N LEU A 176 -2.10 -3.60 -5.67
CA LEU A 176 -2.72 -4.92 -5.81
C LEU A 176 -1.76 -5.82 -6.58
N MET A 177 -1.37 -6.95 -5.97
CA MET A 177 -0.30 -7.83 -6.41
C MET A 177 -0.82 -9.22 -6.73
N LYS A 178 -0.33 -9.82 -7.83
CA LYS A 178 -0.45 -11.24 -8.14
C LYS A 178 0.60 -12.06 -7.36
N PRO A 179 0.47 -13.41 -7.30
CA PRO A 179 1.47 -14.29 -6.68
C PRO A 179 2.91 -14.05 -7.18
N SER A 180 3.08 -13.81 -8.47
CA SER A 180 4.39 -13.48 -9.05
C SER A 180 5.04 -12.26 -8.40
N ALA A 181 4.26 -11.27 -7.98
CA ALA A 181 4.76 -10.03 -7.37
C ALA A 181 4.99 -10.17 -5.87
N TYR A 182 4.04 -10.77 -5.11
CA TYR A 182 4.21 -10.89 -3.65
C TYR A 182 5.20 -12.00 -3.24
N ASN A 183 5.69 -12.80 -4.19
CA ASN A 183 6.82 -13.71 -3.98
C ASN A 183 8.19 -13.03 -4.09
N ILE A 184 8.24 -11.75 -4.46
CA ILE A 184 9.48 -10.96 -4.48
C ILE A 184 9.63 -10.19 -3.17
N ASP A 185 10.76 -10.36 -2.50
CA ASP A 185 11.04 -9.67 -1.24
C ASP A 185 11.34 -8.18 -1.43
N TYR A 186 11.04 -7.41 -0.38
CA TYR A 186 11.52 -6.04 -0.25
C TYR A 186 13.00 -6.04 0.07
N GLU A 187 13.73 -5.12 -0.54
CA GLU A 187 15.12 -4.85 -0.23
C GLU A 187 15.33 -3.38 0.10
N PHE A 188 16.39 -3.13 0.88
CA PHE A 188 16.77 -1.78 1.20
C PHE A 188 17.16 -1.00 -0.06
N HIS A 189 16.58 0.18 -0.19
CA HIS A 189 17.03 1.20 -1.14
C HIS A 189 17.09 2.55 -0.42
N LYS A 190 18.12 3.37 -0.72
CA LYS A 190 18.33 4.68 -0.07
C LYS A 190 17.16 5.67 -0.24
N ASN A 191 16.28 5.44 -1.18
CA ASN A 191 15.10 6.26 -1.48
C ASN A 191 13.78 5.57 -1.07
N GLY A 192 13.83 4.50 -0.29
CA GLY A 192 12.65 3.81 0.27
C GLY A 192 12.51 2.35 -0.16
N GLU A 193 11.83 1.57 0.66
CA GLU A 193 11.64 0.14 0.49
C GLU A 193 10.75 -0.21 -0.72
N ASP A 194 9.75 0.61 -1.01
CA ASP A 194 8.87 0.42 -2.16
C ASP A 194 9.63 0.51 -3.49
N LEU A 195 10.65 1.37 -3.53
CA LEU A 195 11.53 1.47 -4.69
C LEU A 195 12.40 0.22 -4.81
N GLY A 196 12.99 -0.26 -3.71
CA GLY A 196 13.77 -1.50 -3.71
C GLY A 196 12.95 -2.68 -4.22
N TRP A 197 11.74 -2.86 -3.69
CA TRP A 197 10.83 -3.91 -4.13
C TRP A 197 10.45 -3.78 -5.61
N SER A 198 10.10 -2.58 -6.07
CA SER A 198 9.69 -2.34 -7.46
C SER A 198 10.82 -2.68 -8.45
N LEU A 199 12.05 -2.31 -8.12
CA LEU A 199 13.22 -2.64 -8.94
C LEU A 199 13.50 -4.15 -8.94
N ASN A 200 13.31 -4.86 -7.82
CA ASN A 200 13.46 -6.31 -7.75
C ASN A 200 12.41 -7.03 -8.60
N VAL A 201 11.14 -6.59 -8.55
CA VAL A 201 10.08 -7.12 -9.44
C VAL A 201 10.48 -6.95 -10.88
N LYS A 202 10.96 -5.77 -11.27
CA LYS A 202 11.42 -5.48 -12.63
C LYS A 202 12.63 -6.34 -13.02
N GLY A 203 13.60 -6.50 -12.12
CA GLY A 203 14.78 -7.35 -12.30
C GLY A 203 14.43 -8.82 -12.50
N ALA A 204 13.34 -9.30 -11.88
CA ALA A 204 12.79 -10.64 -12.09
C ALA A 204 11.94 -10.79 -13.38
N GLY A 205 11.84 -9.74 -14.20
CA GLY A 205 11.07 -9.73 -15.45
C GLY A 205 9.60 -9.35 -15.26
N GLY A 206 9.22 -8.91 -14.05
CA GLY A 206 7.85 -8.48 -13.74
C GLY A 206 7.54 -7.12 -14.34
N LYS A 207 6.30 -6.96 -14.82
CA LYS A 207 5.74 -5.69 -15.30
C LYS A 207 4.87 -5.06 -14.23
N LEU A 208 5.10 -3.79 -13.96
CA LEU A 208 4.29 -2.96 -13.07
C LEU A 208 3.45 -1.99 -13.89
N ILE A 209 2.20 -1.85 -13.52
CA ILE A 209 1.31 -0.82 -14.05
C ILE A 209 0.78 0.06 -12.93
N TRP A 210 0.28 1.21 -13.27
CA TRP A 210 -0.34 2.15 -12.36
C TRP A 210 -1.71 2.56 -12.88
N ASP A 211 -2.72 2.51 -12.01
CA ASP A 211 -4.08 2.92 -12.35
C ASP A 211 -4.36 4.34 -11.86
N GLY A 212 -4.40 5.26 -12.80
CA GLY A 212 -4.64 6.68 -12.54
C GLY A 212 -6.10 7.10 -12.56
N ARG A 213 -7.02 6.19 -12.87
CA ARG A 213 -8.45 6.52 -13.08
C ARG A 213 -9.15 6.88 -11.78
N VAL A 214 -8.81 6.21 -10.68
CA VAL A 214 -9.43 6.44 -9.36
C VAL A 214 -8.42 7.01 -8.39
N THR A 215 -8.74 8.14 -7.75
CA THR A 215 -7.84 8.79 -6.79
C THR A 215 -8.21 8.43 -5.36
N ASN A 216 -7.25 7.85 -4.63
CA ASN A 216 -7.35 7.54 -3.20
C ASN A 216 -6.76 8.68 -2.36
N LYS A 217 -7.14 8.76 -1.09
CA LYS A 217 -6.71 9.83 -0.18
C LYS A 217 -5.56 9.36 0.69
N HIS A 218 -4.46 10.11 0.72
CA HIS A 218 -3.34 9.89 1.62
C HIS A 218 -3.46 10.82 2.82
N VAL A 219 -3.73 10.29 4.00
CA VAL A 219 -4.05 11.04 5.23
C VAL A 219 -2.91 10.89 6.23
N MET A 220 -1.86 11.66 6.06
CA MET A 220 -0.62 11.54 6.84
C MET A 220 -0.75 11.94 8.31
N SER A 221 -1.77 12.72 8.69
CA SER A 221 -1.96 13.19 10.07
C SER A 221 -3.43 13.47 10.39
N PRO A 222 -3.83 13.51 11.67
CA PRO A 222 -5.19 13.88 12.08
C PRO A 222 -5.67 15.22 11.51
N ALA A 223 -4.78 16.21 11.42
CA ALA A 223 -5.12 17.53 10.86
C ALA A 223 -5.58 17.47 9.40
N PHE A 224 -5.08 16.52 8.61
CA PHE A 224 -5.54 16.32 7.24
C PHE A 224 -6.90 15.64 7.17
N LEU A 225 -7.24 14.80 8.14
CA LEU A 225 -8.53 14.14 8.21
C LEU A 225 -9.66 15.17 8.28
N ASP A 226 -9.55 16.17 9.17
CA ASP A 226 -10.52 17.24 9.33
C ASP A 226 -10.67 18.10 8.05
N THR A 227 -9.59 18.26 7.30
CA THR A 227 -9.58 19.01 6.04
C THR A 227 -10.28 18.25 4.92
N ILE A 228 -10.13 16.94 4.89
CA ILE A 228 -10.79 16.06 3.91
C ILE A 228 -12.30 16.07 4.14
N ASP A 229 -12.76 15.97 5.38
CA ASP A 229 -14.18 15.96 5.72
C ASP A 229 -14.89 17.26 5.33
N LYS A 230 -14.21 18.39 5.48
CA LYS A 230 -14.76 19.70 5.10
C LYS A 230 -14.86 19.95 3.59
N ARG A 231 -14.05 19.26 2.78
CA ARG A 231 -13.95 19.50 1.32
C ARG A 231 -14.69 18.48 0.47
N SER A 232 -15.03 17.34 1.01
CA SER A 232 -15.41 16.19 0.16
C SER A 232 -16.88 15.81 0.23
N GLY A 233 -17.72 16.42 1.05
CA GLY A 233 -19.15 16.05 1.07
C GLY A 233 -19.41 14.52 1.11
N PHE A 234 -18.46 13.74 1.66
CA PHE A 234 -18.52 12.27 1.82
C PHE A 234 -18.94 11.91 3.22
#